data_2ac6b7b54bdd2186f4f76cbc5576e4ec
#
_entry.id   2ac6b7b54bdd2186f4f76cbc5576e4ec
#
_cell.length_a   1.000
_cell.length_b   1.000
_cell.length_c   1.000
_cell.angle_alpha   90.00
_cell.angle_beta   90.00
_cell.angle_gamma   90.00
#
_symmetry.space_group_name_H-M   'P 1'
#
loop_
_entity.id
_entity.type
_entity.pdbx_description
1 polymer ?
#
loop_
_entity_poly.entity_id
_entity_poly.type
_entity_poly.pdbx_seq_one_letter_code
_entity_poly.pdbx_strand_id
1 'polypeptide(L)'
;MTLVNLVLGLALIEFVLILMAVGKARETYKVPAPATTGNEVFERYCRVQNNTIEQLIIFGPALVVFAHYWSPLIAAGLGLLFVIGRWVYFKGYVRDPKKRSTGFMLSFIPNMILLLGGVVGAVVALVRYGFA
;
A
#
# COMPACT_ATOMS: atom_id res chain seq x y z
N MET A 1 18.85 6.47 0.97
CA MET A 1 17.79 6.21 -0.06
C MET A 1 17.74 4.76 -0.54
N THR A 2 18.83 4.02 -0.49
CA THR A 2 18.84 2.61 -0.96
C THR A 2 17.78 1.75 -0.24
N LEU A 3 17.69 1.87 1.08
CA LEU A 3 16.72 1.11 1.86
C LEU A 3 15.27 1.53 1.54
N VAL A 4 15.04 2.81 1.32
CA VAL A 4 13.74 3.34 0.88
C VAL A 4 13.34 2.76 -0.47
N ASN A 5 14.29 2.74 -1.41
CA ASN A 5 14.06 2.17 -2.74
C ASN A 5 13.77 0.66 -2.67
N LEU A 6 14.47 -0.06 -1.80
CA LEU A 6 14.21 -1.49 -1.57
C LEU A 6 12.79 -1.72 -1.05
N VAL A 7 12.38 -0.96 -0.04
CA VAL A 7 11.03 -1.07 0.53
C VAL A 7 9.96 -0.74 -0.50
N LEU A 8 10.18 0.31 -1.30
CA LEU A 8 9.26 0.65 -2.39
C LEU A 8 9.15 -0.50 -3.39
N GLY A 9 10.30 -1.07 -3.78
CA GLY A 9 10.31 -2.23 -4.67
C GLY A 9 9.57 -3.43 -4.09
N LEU A 10 9.73 -3.71 -2.79
CA LEU A 10 9.00 -4.79 -2.12
C LEU A 10 7.48 -4.55 -2.14
N ALA A 11 7.03 -3.31 -1.93
CA ALA A 11 5.62 -2.98 -2.02
C ALA A 11 5.05 -3.22 -3.43
N LEU A 12 5.81 -2.88 -4.46
CA LEU A 12 5.41 -3.11 -5.84
C LEU A 12 5.40 -4.60 -6.20
N ILE A 13 6.38 -5.36 -5.73
CA ILE A 13 6.41 -6.82 -5.90
C ILE A 13 5.19 -7.44 -5.21
N GLU A 14 4.89 -7.02 -4.00
CA GLU A 14 3.70 -7.49 -3.28
C GLU A 14 2.43 -7.23 -4.09
N PHE A 15 2.32 -6.05 -4.71
CA PHE A 15 1.17 -5.74 -5.56
C PHE A 15 1.10 -6.66 -6.79
N VAL A 16 2.24 -6.98 -7.41
CA VAL A 16 2.28 -7.96 -8.51
C VAL A 16 1.78 -9.33 -8.03
N LEU A 17 2.18 -9.76 -6.85
CA LEU A 17 1.69 -11.02 -6.28
C LEU A 17 0.17 -11.00 -6.05
N ILE A 18 -0.38 -9.86 -5.63
CA ILE A 18 -1.84 -9.69 -5.49
C ILE A 18 -2.51 -9.76 -6.86
N LEU A 19 -1.96 -9.10 -7.89
CA LEU A 19 -2.48 -9.19 -9.27
C LEU A 19 -2.50 -10.64 -9.76
N MET A 20 -1.44 -11.38 -9.52
CA MET A 20 -1.36 -12.80 -9.89
C MET A 20 -2.41 -13.63 -9.14
N ALA A 21 -2.63 -13.33 -7.87
CA ALA A 21 -3.65 -14.01 -7.05
C ALA A 21 -5.06 -13.75 -7.59
N VAL A 22 -5.35 -12.53 -8.05
CA VAL A 22 -6.63 -12.19 -8.69
C VAL A 22 -6.81 -13.01 -9.97
N GLY A 23 -5.78 -13.10 -10.81
CA GLY A 23 -5.82 -13.91 -12.04
C GLY A 23 -6.09 -15.40 -11.75
N LYS A 24 -5.43 -15.94 -10.73
CA LYS A 24 -5.65 -17.33 -10.30
C LYS A 24 -7.05 -17.53 -9.74
N ALA A 25 -7.56 -16.59 -8.95
CA ALA A 25 -8.92 -16.67 -8.42
C ALA A 25 -9.96 -16.62 -9.53
N ARG A 26 -9.72 -15.83 -10.58
CA ARG A 26 -10.59 -15.78 -11.76
C ARG A 26 -10.75 -17.16 -12.40
N GLU A 27 -9.66 -17.88 -12.56
CA GLU A 27 -9.68 -19.25 -13.11
C GLU A 27 -10.37 -20.22 -12.13
N THR A 28 -10.02 -20.14 -10.85
CA THR A 28 -10.56 -21.04 -9.81
C THR A 28 -12.08 -20.91 -9.68
N TYR A 29 -12.59 -19.68 -9.70
CA TYR A 29 -14.03 -19.42 -9.50
C TYR A 29 -14.77 -19.20 -10.82
N LYS A 30 -14.11 -19.42 -11.96
CA LYS A 30 -14.70 -19.42 -13.31
C LYS A 30 -15.47 -18.13 -13.64
N VAL A 31 -14.85 -16.98 -13.32
CA VAL A 31 -15.40 -15.67 -13.68
C VAL A 31 -14.66 -15.17 -14.93
N PRO A 32 -15.30 -15.18 -16.12
CA PRO A 32 -14.62 -14.76 -17.33
C PRO A 32 -14.35 -13.26 -17.34
N ALA A 33 -13.18 -12.88 -17.88
CA ALA A 33 -12.86 -11.46 -18.06
C ALA A 33 -13.85 -10.82 -19.06
N PRO A 34 -14.22 -9.54 -18.94
CA PRO A 34 -13.72 -8.57 -17.97
C PRO A 34 -14.55 -8.47 -16.66
N ALA A 35 -15.45 -9.42 -16.40
CA ALA A 35 -16.33 -9.38 -15.23
C ALA A 35 -15.53 -9.35 -13.92
N THR A 36 -16.00 -8.53 -12.97
CA THR A 36 -15.45 -8.44 -11.62
C THR A 36 -16.44 -8.88 -10.56
N THR A 37 -17.63 -9.29 -10.99
CA THR A 37 -18.71 -9.83 -10.16
C THR A 37 -19.09 -11.22 -10.63
N GLY A 38 -19.85 -11.96 -9.81
CA GLY A 38 -20.34 -13.28 -10.15
C GLY A 38 -19.92 -14.38 -9.19
N ASN A 39 -18.92 -14.11 -8.32
CA ASN A 39 -18.51 -15.01 -7.26
C ASN A 39 -18.04 -14.18 -6.07
N GLU A 40 -18.59 -14.44 -4.91
CA GLU A 40 -18.33 -13.67 -3.70
C GLU A 40 -16.85 -13.69 -3.29
N VAL A 41 -16.19 -14.82 -3.37
CA VAL A 41 -14.77 -14.93 -3.00
C VAL A 41 -13.90 -14.24 -4.02
N PHE A 42 -14.17 -14.38 -5.31
CA PHE A 42 -13.45 -13.68 -6.36
C PHE A 42 -13.55 -12.16 -6.20
N GLU A 43 -14.72 -11.66 -5.84
CA GLU A 43 -14.95 -10.23 -5.62
C GLU A 43 -14.08 -9.69 -4.47
N ARG A 44 -13.79 -10.52 -3.45
CA ARG A 44 -12.86 -10.14 -2.37
C ARG A 44 -11.45 -9.91 -2.90
N TYR A 45 -10.96 -10.77 -3.78
CA TYR A 45 -9.66 -10.59 -4.43
C TYR A 45 -9.61 -9.30 -5.23
N CYS A 46 -10.65 -9.02 -6.01
CA CYS A 46 -10.75 -7.77 -6.76
C CYS A 46 -10.74 -6.55 -5.84
N ARG A 47 -11.42 -6.62 -4.71
CA ARG A 47 -11.47 -5.53 -3.74
C ARG A 47 -10.11 -5.27 -3.10
N VAL A 48 -9.37 -6.31 -2.76
CA VAL A 48 -8.00 -6.18 -2.24
C VAL A 48 -7.10 -5.51 -3.27
N GLN A 49 -7.17 -5.92 -4.53
CA GLN A 49 -6.41 -5.31 -5.60
C GLN A 49 -6.70 -3.82 -5.72
N ASN A 50 -7.98 -3.45 -5.81
CA ASN A 50 -8.39 -2.05 -5.97
C ASN A 50 -7.96 -1.19 -4.78
N ASN A 51 -8.18 -1.67 -3.56
CA ASN A 51 -7.77 -0.94 -2.37
C ASN A 51 -6.26 -0.80 -2.29
N THR A 52 -5.51 -1.82 -2.72
CA THR A 52 -4.05 -1.78 -2.66
C THR A 52 -3.48 -0.78 -3.66
N ILE A 53 -4.01 -0.71 -4.88
CA ILE A 53 -3.53 0.30 -5.84
C ILE A 53 -3.87 1.71 -5.36
N GLU A 54 -5.04 1.93 -4.78
CA GLU A 54 -5.40 3.22 -4.19
C GLU A 54 -4.41 3.65 -3.11
N GLN A 55 -4.03 2.72 -2.23
CA GLN A 55 -3.05 2.98 -1.19
C GLN A 55 -1.63 3.19 -1.74
N LEU A 56 -1.24 2.47 -2.79
CA LEU A 56 0.08 2.61 -3.41
C LEU A 56 0.28 3.95 -4.10
N ILE A 57 -0.78 4.53 -4.67
CA ILE A 57 -0.73 5.87 -5.28
C ILE A 57 -0.31 6.91 -4.24
N ILE A 58 -0.74 6.75 -3.01
CA ILE A 58 -0.35 7.62 -1.88
C ILE A 58 1.03 7.23 -1.37
N PHE A 59 1.23 5.94 -1.15
CA PHE A 59 2.42 5.39 -0.47
C PHE A 59 3.73 5.70 -1.21
N GLY A 60 3.78 5.46 -2.51
CA GLY A 60 5.02 5.64 -3.27
C GLY A 60 5.58 7.04 -3.16
N PRO A 61 4.83 8.07 -3.58
CA PRO A 61 5.26 9.46 -3.44
C PRO A 61 5.49 9.88 -1.98
N ALA A 62 4.59 9.50 -1.07
CA ALA A 62 4.69 9.89 0.35
C ALA A 62 5.96 9.33 1.00
N LEU A 63 6.33 8.08 0.69
CA LEU A 63 7.55 7.46 1.18
C LEU A 63 8.80 8.24 0.79
N VAL A 64 8.88 8.63 -0.48
CA VAL A 64 10.04 9.36 -1.01
C VAL A 64 10.10 10.77 -0.43
N VAL A 65 8.97 11.47 -0.38
CA VAL A 65 8.91 12.84 0.18
C VAL A 65 9.28 12.84 1.65
N PHE A 66 8.73 11.93 2.44
CA PHE A 66 9.08 11.80 3.86
C PHE A 66 10.58 11.54 4.05
N ALA A 67 11.13 10.59 3.27
CA ALA A 67 12.56 10.27 3.35
C ALA A 67 13.45 11.46 3.00
N HIS A 68 13.00 12.32 2.08
CA HIS A 68 13.73 13.51 1.68
C HIS A 68 13.84 14.55 2.80
N TYR A 69 12.75 14.79 3.52
CA TYR A 69 12.71 15.86 4.53
C TYR A 69 13.12 15.39 5.93
N TRP A 70 12.93 14.12 6.25
CA TRP A 70 13.20 13.59 7.59
C TRP A 70 14.31 12.56 7.57
N SER A 71 13.96 11.30 7.75
CA SER A 71 14.94 10.22 7.85
C SER A 71 14.61 9.09 6.87
N PRO A 72 15.54 8.72 5.96
CA PRO A 72 15.37 7.54 5.13
C PRO A 72 15.17 6.27 5.93
N LEU A 73 15.81 6.14 7.09
CA LEU A 73 15.66 4.95 7.94
C LEU A 73 14.26 4.85 8.54
N ILE A 74 13.74 5.95 9.06
CA ILE A 74 12.38 6.00 9.61
C ILE A 74 11.36 5.77 8.49
N ALA A 75 11.56 6.40 7.32
CA ALA A 75 10.71 6.18 6.15
C ALA A 75 10.67 4.70 5.76
N ALA A 76 11.83 4.05 5.70
CA ALA A 76 11.92 2.63 5.36
C ALA A 76 11.21 1.74 6.39
N GLY A 77 11.33 2.06 7.67
CA GLY A 77 10.64 1.34 8.75
C GLY A 77 9.12 1.44 8.64
N LEU A 78 8.61 2.66 8.43
CA LEU A 78 7.18 2.90 8.20
C LEU A 78 6.70 2.22 6.90
N GLY A 79 7.51 2.26 5.86
CA GLY A 79 7.21 1.60 4.60
C GLY A 79 7.15 0.08 4.74
N LEU A 80 8.06 -0.52 5.50
CA LEU A 80 8.03 -1.95 5.77
C LEU A 80 6.76 -2.34 6.54
N LEU A 81 6.36 -1.53 7.51
CA LEU A 81 5.11 -1.74 8.24
C LEU A 81 3.89 -1.67 7.30
N PHE A 82 3.90 -0.75 6.33
CA PHE A 82 2.88 -0.70 5.27
C PHE A 82 2.82 -2.02 4.48
N VAL A 83 3.97 -2.53 4.04
CA VAL A 83 4.05 -3.79 3.27
C VAL A 83 3.48 -4.95 4.08
N ILE A 84 3.88 -5.07 5.35
CA ILE A 84 3.37 -6.10 6.26
C ILE A 84 1.85 -5.94 6.42
N GLY A 85 1.37 -4.72 6.63
CA GLY A 85 -0.05 -4.43 6.79
C GLY A 85 -0.86 -4.80 5.55
N ARG A 86 -0.34 -4.54 4.34
CA ARG A 86 -1.01 -4.94 3.10
C ARG A 86 -1.14 -6.46 2.97
N TRP A 87 -0.12 -7.19 3.37
CA TRP A 87 -0.17 -8.66 3.35
C TRP A 87 -1.20 -9.20 4.33
N VAL A 88 -1.22 -8.66 5.55
CA VAL A 88 -2.23 -9.00 6.56
C VAL A 88 -3.64 -8.67 6.06
N TYR A 89 -3.82 -7.50 5.45
CA TYR A 89 -5.09 -7.10 4.84
C TYR A 89 -5.55 -8.08 3.76
N PHE A 90 -4.65 -8.44 2.84
CA PHE A 90 -4.95 -9.38 1.77
C PHE A 90 -5.40 -10.73 2.33
N LYS A 91 -4.58 -11.35 3.18
CA LYS A 91 -4.88 -12.67 3.73
C LYS A 91 -6.14 -12.66 4.61
N GLY A 92 -6.35 -11.62 5.38
CA GLY A 92 -7.53 -11.48 6.21
C GLY A 92 -8.81 -11.27 5.40
N TYR A 93 -8.77 -10.35 4.46
CA TYR A 93 -9.95 -9.96 3.68
C TYR A 93 -10.50 -11.11 2.81
N VAL A 94 -9.62 -11.84 2.11
CA VAL A 94 -10.05 -12.94 1.23
C VAL A 94 -10.61 -14.11 2.03
N ARG A 95 -10.15 -14.31 3.26
CA ARG A 95 -10.68 -15.34 4.15
C ARG A 95 -12.03 -14.95 4.75
N ASP A 96 -12.12 -13.72 5.27
CA ASP A 96 -13.32 -13.18 5.90
C ASP A 96 -13.29 -11.65 5.84
N PRO A 97 -14.21 -10.99 5.09
CA PRO A 97 -14.22 -9.53 4.97
C PRO A 97 -14.32 -8.79 6.31
N LYS A 98 -14.83 -9.45 7.36
CA LYS A 98 -14.91 -8.87 8.70
C LYS A 98 -13.54 -8.71 9.36
N LYS A 99 -12.52 -9.44 8.87
CA LYS A 99 -11.14 -9.40 9.39
C LYS A 99 -10.26 -8.36 8.69
N ARG A 100 -10.84 -7.49 7.85
CA ARG A 100 -10.08 -6.49 7.07
C ARG A 100 -9.47 -5.38 7.92
N SER A 101 -10.07 -5.05 9.06
CA SER A 101 -9.74 -3.85 9.84
C SER A 101 -8.31 -3.81 10.33
N THR A 102 -7.79 -4.91 10.87
CA THR A 102 -6.42 -4.96 11.43
C THR A 102 -5.38 -4.69 10.35
N GLY A 103 -5.45 -5.41 9.22
CA GLY A 103 -4.50 -5.22 8.12
C GLY A 103 -4.64 -3.85 7.45
N PHE A 104 -5.89 -3.37 7.30
CA PHE A 104 -6.13 -2.04 6.76
C PHE A 104 -5.47 -0.97 7.63
N MET A 105 -5.71 -0.96 8.94
CA MET A 105 -5.14 0.04 9.84
C MET A 105 -3.62 -0.09 9.94
N LEU A 106 -3.09 -1.30 9.92
CA LEU A 106 -1.66 -1.55 9.98
C LEU A 106 -0.92 -0.98 8.77
N SER A 107 -1.58 -0.86 7.61
CA SER A 107 -1.02 -0.22 6.43
C SER A 107 -1.42 1.25 6.31
N PHE A 108 -2.64 1.60 6.67
CA PHE A 108 -3.19 2.95 6.53
C PHE A 108 -2.48 3.95 7.47
N ILE A 109 -2.26 3.58 8.73
CA ILE A 109 -1.61 4.47 9.71
C ILE A 109 -0.19 4.85 9.27
N PRO A 110 0.70 3.90 8.94
CA PRO A 110 2.02 4.28 8.42
C PRO A 110 1.95 5.14 7.16
N ASN A 111 1.02 4.84 6.27
CA ASN A 111 0.83 5.60 5.04
C ASN A 111 0.45 7.05 5.32
N MET A 112 -0.44 7.27 6.28
CA MET A 112 -0.82 8.63 6.68
C MET A 112 0.32 9.36 7.40
N ILE A 113 1.10 8.68 8.21
CA ILE A 113 2.29 9.26 8.85
C ILE A 113 3.29 9.72 7.78
N LEU A 114 3.53 8.90 6.77
CA LEU A 114 4.42 9.26 5.65
C LEU A 114 3.90 10.46 4.89
N LEU A 115 2.62 10.47 4.55
CA LEU A 115 2.01 11.56 3.80
C LEU A 115 2.02 12.87 4.58
N LEU A 116 1.45 12.86 5.78
CA LEU A 116 1.33 14.08 6.59
C LEU A 116 2.70 14.55 7.07
N GLY A 117 3.58 13.64 7.45
CA GLY A 117 4.96 13.97 7.81
C GLY A 117 5.73 14.58 6.64
N GLY A 118 5.55 14.06 5.45
CA GLY A 118 6.14 14.62 4.22
C GLY A 118 5.68 16.06 3.96
N VAL A 119 4.38 16.30 4.09
CA VAL A 119 3.81 17.65 3.93
C VAL A 119 4.37 18.60 4.98
N VAL A 120 4.40 18.18 6.25
CA VAL A 120 4.98 18.99 7.33
C VAL A 120 6.45 19.30 7.05
N GLY A 121 7.23 18.32 6.60
CA GLY A 121 8.63 18.53 6.23
C GLY A 121 8.81 19.55 5.13
N ALA A 122 7.97 19.49 4.09
CA ALA A 122 7.99 20.46 3.00
C ALA A 122 7.64 21.88 3.48
N VAL A 123 6.61 22.01 4.33
CA VAL A 123 6.22 23.30 4.90
C VAL A 123 7.34 23.87 5.77
N VAL A 124 7.95 23.08 6.63
CA VAL A 124 9.08 23.51 7.47
C VAL A 124 10.25 24.00 6.60
N ALA A 125 10.57 23.25 5.54
CA ALA A 125 11.62 23.64 4.62
C ALA A 125 11.30 24.95 3.90
N LEU A 126 10.05 25.13 3.48
CA LEU A 126 9.59 26.34 2.84
C LEU A 126 9.73 27.56 3.76
N VAL A 127 9.35 27.42 5.02
CA VAL A 127 9.46 28.51 6.01
C VAL A 127 10.92 28.86 6.30
N ARG A 128 11.80 27.85 6.37
CA ARG A 128 13.22 28.08 6.70
C ARG A 128 14.06 28.58 5.53
N TYR A 129 13.80 28.08 4.34
CA TYR A 129 14.68 28.29 3.18
C TYR A 129 14.01 29.04 2.03
N GLY A 130 12.72 29.32 2.12
CA GLY A 130 11.95 30.00 1.08
C GLY A 130 11.62 29.09 -0.10
N PHE A 131 11.30 29.71 -1.24
CA PHE A 131 10.83 29.01 -2.44
C PHE A 131 11.96 28.45 -3.32
N ALA A 132 13.15 28.41 -2.83
CA ALA A 132 14.30 27.93 -3.62
C ALA A 132 14.25 26.44 -3.93
#